data_dcc962dd72b82d4364fa67b030e7fe12
#
_entry.id   dcc962dd72b82d4364fa67b030e7fe12
#
_cell.length_a   1.000
_cell.length_b   1.000
_cell.length_c   1.000
_cell.angle_alpha   90.00
_cell.angle_beta   90.00
_cell.angle_gamma   90.00
#
_symmetry.space_group_name_H-M   'P 1'
#
loop_
_entity.id
_entity.type
_entity.pdbx_description
1 polymer ?
#
loop_
_entity_poly.entity_id
_entity_poly.type
_entity_poly.pdbx_seq_one_letter_code
_entity_poly.pdbx_strand_id
1 'polypeptide(L)'
;MAPHIPGAARLTTSQAGAGIRALRWLTLLLLCAAYLQGGLNKLLDFGGAVAEMQHFGLQPAAPLAAAVIIGELGAVAMVLSGRLRWLGAAWLALFTVAASFIANRYWEMAGMERFAAANSFYEHLGLAGGFLLVAWHDLAVKPGKEGAWHAERP
;
A
#
# COMPACT_ATOMS: atom_id res chain seq x y z
N MET A 1 31.64 45.32 -0.31
CA MET A 1 31.56 44.31 0.75
C MET A 1 30.06 43.96 0.91
N ALA A 2 29.60 42.88 0.25
CA ALA A 2 28.19 42.49 0.32
C ALA A 2 27.91 41.70 1.58
N PRO A 3 26.80 41.92 2.32
CA PRO A 3 26.48 41.18 3.53
C PRO A 3 26.11 39.74 3.15
N HIS A 4 26.82 38.78 3.70
CA HIS A 4 26.52 37.36 3.62
C HIS A 4 25.30 37.08 4.53
N ILE A 5 24.12 36.79 3.94
CA ILE A 5 22.89 36.43 4.65
C ILE A 5 22.84 34.90 4.76
N PRO A 6 23.23 34.29 5.91
CA PRO A 6 23.30 32.82 6.05
C PRO A 6 21.91 32.14 6.22
N GLY A 7 20.84 32.91 6.33
CA GLY A 7 19.52 32.37 6.67
C GLY A 7 18.68 31.85 5.49
N ALA A 8 18.79 32.45 4.32
CA ALA A 8 17.90 32.15 3.18
C ALA A 8 18.13 30.74 2.59
N ALA A 9 19.36 30.27 2.52
CA ALA A 9 19.68 28.94 1.98
C ALA A 9 19.22 27.80 2.89
N ARG A 10 19.18 28.00 4.21
CA ARG A 10 18.70 26.96 5.16
C ARG A 10 17.17 26.81 5.15
N LEU A 11 16.43 27.88 4.91
CA LEU A 11 14.97 27.86 4.85
C LEU A 11 14.47 27.16 3.58
N THR A 12 15.14 27.34 2.45
CA THR A 12 14.78 26.70 1.17
C THR A 12 15.00 25.18 1.19
N THR A 13 16.09 24.69 1.80
CA THR A 13 16.36 23.25 1.93
C THR A 13 15.40 22.56 2.90
N SER A 14 14.99 23.21 3.98
CA SER A 14 14.01 22.68 4.94
C SER A 14 12.61 22.58 4.31
N GLN A 15 12.19 23.58 3.54
CA GLN A 15 10.90 23.58 2.84
C GLN A 15 10.86 22.52 1.74
N ALA A 16 11.92 22.36 0.96
CA ALA A 16 12.03 21.31 -0.06
C ALA A 16 11.93 19.91 0.59
N GLY A 17 12.59 19.68 1.72
CA GLY A 17 12.50 18.41 2.46
C GLY A 17 11.10 18.12 3.02
N ALA A 18 10.37 19.15 3.47
CA ALA A 18 8.99 19.01 3.92
C ALA A 18 8.05 18.66 2.78
N GLY A 19 8.20 19.31 1.61
CA GLY A 19 7.42 19.02 0.42
C GLY A 19 7.60 17.59 -0.09
N ILE A 20 8.85 17.10 -0.13
CA ILE A 20 9.15 15.71 -0.53
C ILE A 20 8.51 14.70 0.43
N ARG A 21 8.56 14.95 1.75
CA ARG A 21 7.91 14.07 2.73
C ARG A 21 6.39 14.06 2.57
N ALA A 22 5.77 15.23 2.37
CA ALA A 22 4.34 15.34 2.14
C ALA A 22 3.91 14.62 0.85
N LEU A 23 4.65 14.79 -0.24
CA LEU A 23 4.42 14.10 -1.50
C LEU A 23 4.52 12.57 -1.33
N ARG A 24 5.57 12.08 -0.65
CA ARG A 24 5.72 10.65 -0.36
C ARG A 24 4.55 10.12 0.45
N TRP A 25 4.10 10.85 1.47
CA TRP A 25 2.96 10.43 2.28
C TRP A 25 1.66 10.39 1.46
N LEU A 26 1.43 11.41 0.64
CA LEU A 26 0.26 11.47 -0.26
C LEU A 26 0.26 10.31 -1.25
N THR A 27 1.39 9.98 -1.89
CA THR A 27 1.46 8.86 -2.83
C THR A 27 1.20 7.52 -2.14
N LEU A 28 1.68 7.31 -0.91
CA LEU A 28 1.37 6.12 -0.13
C LEU A 28 -0.11 6.07 0.27
N LEU A 29 -0.72 7.19 0.62
CA LEU A 29 -2.14 7.26 0.92
C LEU A 29 -2.99 6.93 -0.30
N LEU A 30 -2.66 7.47 -1.47
CA LEU A 30 -3.35 7.15 -2.73
C LEU A 30 -3.21 5.67 -3.08
N LEU A 31 -2.04 5.10 -2.92
CA LEU A 31 -1.80 3.67 -3.14
C LEU A 31 -2.64 2.79 -2.20
N CYS A 32 -2.82 3.22 -0.94
CA CYS A 32 -3.61 2.50 0.06
C CYS A 32 -5.12 2.81 0.02
N ALA A 33 -5.57 3.76 -0.81
CA ALA A 33 -6.92 4.32 -0.74
C ALA A 33 -8.02 3.26 -0.90
N ALA A 34 -7.86 2.32 -1.83
CA ALA A 34 -8.82 1.26 -2.07
C ALA A 34 -8.99 0.34 -0.84
N TYR A 35 -7.88 -0.02 -0.17
CA TYR A 35 -7.91 -0.88 1.02
C TYR A 35 -8.42 -0.14 2.25
N LEU A 36 -8.11 1.13 2.37
CA LEU A 36 -8.65 1.98 3.43
C LEU A 36 -10.16 2.09 3.28
N GLN A 37 -10.64 2.40 2.08
CA GLN A 37 -12.07 2.50 1.78
C GLN A 37 -12.78 1.15 1.94
N GLY A 38 -12.24 0.07 1.36
CA GLY A 38 -12.81 -1.28 1.44
C GLY A 38 -12.85 -1.82 2.86
N GLY A 39 -11.74 -1.70 3.61
CA GLY A 39 -11.66 -2.12 5.00
C GLY A 39 -12.60 -1.34 5.93
N LEU A 40 -12.73 -0.02 5.74
CA LEU A 40 -13.68 0.79 6.51
C LEU A 40 -15.12 0.44 6.18
N ASN A 41 -15.49 0.23 4.93
CA ASN A 41 -16.83 -0.19 4.55
C ASN A 41 -17.19 -1.54 5.19
N LYS A 42 -16.29 -2.52 5.11
CA LYS A 42 -16.48 -3.84 5.75
C LYS A 42 -16.56 -3.74 7.27
N LEU A 43 -15.82 -2.82 7.88
CA LEU A 43 -15.88 -2.58 9.33
C LEU A 43 -17.23 -1.97 9.74
N LEU A 44 -17.77 -1.06 8.95
CA LEU A 44 -19.05 -0.38 9.23
C LEU A 44 -20.25 -1.25 8.88
N ASP A 45 -20.13 -2.15 7.88
CA ASP A 45 -21.13 -3.14 7.51
C ASP A 45 -20.51 -4.56 7.56
N PHE A 46 -20.35 -5.06 8.78
CA PHE A 46 -19.80 -6.41 9.00
C PHE A 46 -20.73 -7.50 8.45
N GLY A 47 -22.05 -7.28 8.45
CA GLY A 47 -23.02 -8.20 7.86
C GLY A 47 -22.80 -8.35 6.35
N GLY A 48 -22.61 -7.25 5.65
CA GLY A 48 -22.27 -7.22 4.23
C GLY A 48 -20.92 -7.89 3.96
N ALA A 49 -19.91 -7.67 4.80
CA ALA A 49 -18.61 -8.33 4.69
C ALA A 49 -18.71 -9.86 4.83
N VAL A 50 -19.54 -10.36 5.76
CA VAL A 50 -19.79 -11.80 5.89
C VAL A 50 -20.53 -12.35 4.67
N ALA A 51 -21.51 -11.63 4.14
CA ALA A 51 -22.23 -12.02 2.93
C ALA A 51 -21.30 -12.06 1.69
N GLU A 52 -20.33 -11.14 1.59
CA GLU A 52 -19.29 -11.15 0.55
C GLU A 52 -18.45 -12.43 0.62
N MET A 53 -17.99 -12.85 1.81
CA MET A 53 -17.25 -14.11 1.98
C MET A 53 -18.09 -15.32 1.56
N GLN A 54 -19.37 -15.34 1.91
CA GLN A 54 -20.29 -16.40 1.51
C GLN A 54 -20.51 -16.45 -0.01
N HIS A 55 -20.65 -15.29 -0.64
CA HIS A 55 -20.79 -15.16 -2.09
C HIS A 55 -19.61 -15.78 -2.83
N PHE A 56 -18.39 -15.62 -2.33
CA PHE A 56 -17.19 -16.25 -2.89
C PHE A 56 -16.94 -17.68 -2.40
N GLY A 57 -17.88 -18.28 -1.65
CA GLY A 57 -17.74 -19.64 -1.11
C GLY A 57 -16.69 -19.80 -0.03
N LEU A 58 -16.26 -18.69 0.60
CA LEU A 58 -15.22 -18.68 1.62
C LEU A 58 -15.82 -18.99 3.01
N GLN A 59 -15.36 -20.08 3.63
CA GLN A 59 -15.83 -20.55 4.91
C GLN A 59 -14.67 -20.84 5.87
N PRO A 60 -14.82 -20.53 7.17
CA PRO A 60 -15.96 -19.90 7.86
C PRO A 60 -16.02 -18.38 7.56
N ALA A 61 -17.20 -17.88 7.10
CA ALA A 61 -17.32 -16.54 6.54
C ALA A 61 -17.03 -15.40 7.54
N ALA A 62 -17.60 -15.45 8.74
CA ALA A 62 -17.44 -14.37 9.73
C ALA A 62 -15.98 -14.21 10.22
N PRO A 63 -15.24 -15.26 10.61
CA PRO A 63 -13.82 -15.15 10.93
C PRO A 63 -12.98 -14.65 9.75
N LEU A 64 -13.28 -15.07 8.52
CA LEU A 64 -12.55 -14.61 7.34
C LEU A 64 -12.82 -13.12 7.05
N ALA A 65 -14.07 -12.65 7.17
CA ALA A 65 -14.40 -11.24 7.05
C ALA A 65 -13.62 -10.39 8.08
N ALA A 66 -13.59 -10.84 9.34
CA ALA A 66 -12.80 -10.16 10.37
C ALA A 66 -11.29 -10.15 10.05
N ALA A 67 -10.74 -11.27 9.58
CA ALA A 67 -9.33 -11.37 9.19
C ALA A 67 -8.99 -10.44 8.01
N VAL A 68 -9.88 -10.33 7.01
CA VAL A 68 -9.72 -9.40 5.88
C VAL A 68 -9.70 -7.95 6.37
N ILE A 69 -10.64 -7.55 7.21
CA ILE A 69 -10.70 -6.19 7.76
C ILE A 69 -9.42 -5.85 8.54
N ILE A 70 -8.99 -6.74 9.44
CA ILE A 70 -7.78 -6.57 10.24
C ILE A 70 -6.55 -6.51 9.33
N GLY A 71 -6.48 -7.39 8.32
CA GLY A 71 -5.39 -7.45 7.37
C GLY A 71 -5.28 -6.19 6.51
N GLU A 72 -6.39 -5.72 5.93
CA GLU A 72 -6.43 -4.51 5.10
C GLU A 72 -6.06 -3.26 5.93
N LEU A 73 -6.80 -2.98 7.01
CA LEU A 73 -6.58 -1.78 7.82
C LEU A 73 -5.25 -1.82 8.58
N GLY A 74 -4.85 -2.97 9.09
CA GLY A 74 -3.55 -3.15 9.76
C GLY A 74 -2.38 -2.94 8.81
N ALA A 75 -2.44 -3.49 7.60
CA ALA A 75 -1.40 -3.29 6.59
C ALA A 75 -1.33 -1.83 6.13
N VAL A 76 -2.47 -1.16 5.91
CA VAL A 76 -2.52 0.28 5.62
C VAL A 76 -1.86 1.09 6.75
N ALA A 77 -2.17 0.79 8.01
CA ALA A 77 -1.56 1.46 9.16
C ALA A 77 -0.03 1.26 9.19
N MET A 78 0.47 0.04 8.88
CA MET A 78 1.91 -0.22 8.76
C MET A 78 2.56 0.58 7.63
N VAL A 79 1.94 0.65 6.46
CA VAL A 79 2.47 1.40 5.30
C VAL A 79 2.53 2.89 5.60
N LEU A 80 1.45 3.49 6.11
CA LEU A 80 1.35 4.93 6.33
C LEU A 80 2.17 5.42 7.53
N SER A 81 2.21 4.64 8.63
CA SER A 81 3.04 4.98 9.79
C SER A 81 4.54 4.83 9.56
N GLY A 82 4.94 4.03 8.57
CA GLY A 82 6.34 3.68 8.30
C GLY A 82 6.91 2.61 9.22
N ARG A 83 6.14 2.10 10.16
CA ARG A 83 6.53 0.96 11.01
C ARG A 83 6.22 -0.34 10.28
N LEU A 84 7.26 -1.14 10.01
CA LEU A 84 7.13 -2.37 9.23
C LEU A 84 6.46 -2.14 7.84
N ARG A 85 6.76 -1.01 7.19
CA ARG A 85 6.18 -0.62 5.90
C ARG A 85 6.32 -1.71 4.86
N TRP A 86 7.49 -2.35 4.79
CA TRP A 86 7.74 -3.46 3.88
C TRP A 86 6.77 -4.63 4.10
N LEU A 87 6.46 -4.94 5.36
CA LEU A 87 5.56 -6.06 5.70
C LEU A 87 4.11 -5.72 5.33
N GLY A 88 3.64 -4.51 5.67
CA GLY A 88 2.31 -4.05 5.28
C GLY A 88 2.14 -4.01 3.76
N ALA A 89 3.14 -3.50 3.03
CA ALA A 89 3.11 -3.45 1.58
C ALA A 89 3.15 -4.86 0.95
N ALA A 90 4.00 -5.77 1.45
CA ALA A 90 4.04 -7.16 0.98
C ALA A 90 2.72 -7.89 1.23
N TRP A 91 2.09 -7.66 2.39
CA TRP A 91 0.77 -8.20 2.70
C TRP A 91 -0.29 -7.70 1.73
N LEU A 92 -0.38 -6.39 1.47
CA LEU A 92 -1.34 -5.82 0.51
C LEU A 92 -1.11 -6.34 -0.91
N ALA A 93 0.14 -6.51 -1.34
CA ALA A 93 0.44 -7.11 -2.64
C ALA A 93 -0.08 -8.54 -2.74
N LEU A 94 0.21 -9.39 -1.74
CA LEU A 94 -0.25 -10.77 -1.70
C LEU A 94 -1.77 -10.85 -1.65
N PHE A 95 -2.39 -10.07 -0.77
CA PHE A 95 -3.84 -9.98 -0.62
C PHE A 95 -4.51 -9.58 -1.94
N THR A 96 -3.98 -8.57 -2.63
CA THR A 96 -4.52 -8.08 -3.91
C THR A 96 -4.50 -9.16 -4.98
N VAL A 97 -3.38 -9.88 -5.10
CA VAL A 97 -3.27 -10.99 -6.06
C VAL A 97 -4.28 -12.09 -5.71
N ALA A 98 -4.34 -12.51 -4.44
CA ALA A 98 -5.27 -13.55 -4.00
C ALA A 98 -6.73 -13.14 -4.24
N ALA A 99 -7.11 -11.92 -3.86
CA ALA A 99 -8.45 -11.37 -4.07
C ALA A 99 -8.82 -11.30 -5.55
N SER A 100 -7.87 -10.96 -6.44
CA SER A 100 -8.11 -10.91 -7.88
C SER A 100 -8.44 -12.27 -8.47
N PHE A 101 -7.76 -13.33 -8.03
CA PHE A 101 -8.08 -14.70 -8.47
C PHE A 101 -9.42 -15.22 -7.94
N ILE A 102 -9.92 -14.66 -6.85
CA ILE A 102 -11.21 -15.03 -6.26
C ILE A 102 -12.34 -14.22 -6.88
N ALA A 103 -12.22 -12.89 -6.97
CA ALA A 103 -13.29 -11.98 -7.34
C ALA A 103 -13.32 -11.62 -8.84
N ASN A 104 -12.17 -11.58 -9.51
CA ASN A 104 -12.04 -11.11 -10.90
C ASN A 104 -11.73 -12.25 -11.87
N ARG A 105 -12.49 -13.34 -11.80
CA ARG A 105 -12.32 -14.53 -12.67
C ARG A 105 -12.91 -14.28 -14.06
N TYR A 106 -12.35 -13.33 -14.80
CA TYR A 106 -12.83 -12.90 -16.11
C TYR A 106 -12.85 -14.03 -17.15
N TRP A 107 -12.08 -15.10 -16.95
CA TRP A 107 -12.07 -16.28 -17.84
C TRP A 107 -13.33 -17.13 -17.73
N GLU A 108 -14.13 -16.96 -16.66
CA GLU A 108 -15.43 -17.63 -16.44
C GLU A 108 -16.61 -16.75 -16.86
N MET A 109 -16.36 -15.51 -17.30
CA MET A 109 -17.37 -14.50 -17.61
C MET A 109 -17.48 -14.26 -19.11
N ALA A 110 -18.57 -13.58 -19.56
CA ALA A 110 -18.81 -13.23 -20.96
C ALA A 110 -19.22 -11.76 -21.12
N GLY A 111 -19.13 -11.24 -22.35
CA GLY A 111 -19.60 -9.90 -22.71
C GLY A 111 -18.95 -8.78 -21.89
N MET A 112 -19.75 -7.80 -21.47
CA MET A 112 -19.29 -6.62 -20.74
C MET A 112 -18.74 -6.95 -19.35
N GLU A 113 -19.31 -7.94 -18.70
CA GLU A 113 -18.85 -8.41 -17.38
C GLU A 113 -17.41 -8.94 -17.45
N ARG A 114 -17.10 -9.76 -18.46
CA ARG A 114 -15.74 -10.22 -18.73
C ARG A 114 -14.77 -9.07 -18.93
N PHE A 115 -15.18 -8.07 -19.71
CA PHE A 115 -14.33 -6.90 -19.98
C PHE A 115 -14.03 -6.14 -18.68
N ALA A 116 -15.05 -5.85 -17.86
CA ALA A 116 -14.87 -5.16 -16.59
C ALA A 116 -14.00 -5.95 -15.61
N ALA A 117 -14.26 -7.25 -15.46
CA ALA A 117 -13.46 -8.11 -14.56
C ALA A 117 -12.01 -8.26 -15.03
N ALA A 118 -11.76 -8.32 -16.36
CA ALA A 118 -10.41 -8.35 -16.89
C ALA A 118 -9.66 -7.04 -16.58
N ASN A 119 -10.28 -5.89 -16.79
CA ASN A 119 -9.68 -4.60 -16.44
C ASN A 119 -9.31 -4.55 -14.96
N SER A 120 -10.25 -4.89 -14.06
CA SER A 120 -10.01 -4.93 -12.62
C SER A 120 -8.87 -5.90 -12.27
N PHE A 121 -8.80 -7.07 -12.91
CA PHE A 121 -7.72 -8.03 -12.67
C PHE A 121 -6.34 -7.42 -12.97
N TYR A 122 -6.18 -6.82 -14.15
CA TYR A 122 -4.89 -6.21 -14.54
C TYR A 122 -4.57 -4.94 -13.75
N GLU A 123 -5.56 -4.13 -13.38
CA GLU A 123 -5.40 -3.00 -12.47
C GLU A 123 -4.88 -3.45 -11.09
N HIS A 124 -5.41 -4.55 -10.55
CA HIS A 124 -4.94 -5.15 -9.32
C HIS A 124 -3.51 -5.69 -9.42
N LEU A 125 -3.11 -6.27 -10.55
CA LEU A 125 -1.71 -6.66 -10.76
C LEU A 125 -0.78 -5.45 -10.74
N GLY A 126 -1.18 -4.34 -11.38
CA GLY A 126 -0.44 -3.08 -11.32
C GLY A 126 -0.32 -2.54 -9.89
N LEU A 127 -1.41 -2.60 -9.12
CA LEU A 127 -1.46 -2.19 -7.72
C LEU A 127 -0.54 -3.05 -6.84
N ALA A 128 -0.59 -4.38 -7.02
CA ALA A 128 0.32 -5.31 -6.34
C ALA A 128 1.79 -5.01 -6.67
N GLY A 129 2.11 -4.72 -7.94
CA GLY A 129 3.44 -4.28 -8.36
C GLY A 129 3.88 -3.00 -7.65
N GLY A 130 3.00 -2.03 -7.51
CA GLY A 130 3.25 -0.80 -6.74
C GLY A 130 3.60 -1.07 -5.27
N PHE A 131 2.86 -1.96 -4.61
CA PHE A 131 3.17 -2.38 -3.24
C PHE A 131 4.49 -3.16 -3.12
N LEU A 132 4.81 -4.01 -4.07
CA LEU A 132 6.10 -4.71 -4.09
C LEU A 132 7.27 -3.72 -4.22
N LEU A 133 7.13 -2.68 -5.03
CA LEU A 133 8.13 -1.60 -5.12
C LEU A 133 8.30 -0.86 -3.78
N VAL A 134 7.20 -0.58 -3.06
CA VAL A 134 7.25 0.02 -1.73
C VAL A 134 7.97 -0.89 -0.73
N ALA A 135 7.64 -2.19 -0.73
CA ALA A 135 8.28 -3.17 0.14
C ALA A 135 9.78 -3.29 -0.15
N TRP A 136 10.15 -3.42 -1.42
CA TRP A 136 11.55 -3.50 -1.84
C TRP A 136 12.33 -2.24 -1.45
N HIS A 137 11.79 -1.06 -1.75
CA HIS A 137 12.45 0.21 -1.40
C HIS A 137 12.68 0.33 0.11
N ASP A 138 11.69 -0.03 0.94
CA ASP A 138 11.81 0.03 2.40
C ASP A 138 12.89 -0.93 2.95
N LEU A 139 13.03 -2.11 2.33
CA LEU A 139 14.07 -3.08 2.67
C LEU A 139 15.46 -2.65 2.19
N ALA A 140 15.55 -2.00 1.01
CA ALA A 140 16.81 -1.57 0.42
C ALA A 140 17.42 -0.35 1.15
N VAL A 141 16.57 0.54 1.69
CA VAL A 141 16.97 1.77 2.40
C VAL A 141 17.09 1.52 3.91
N LYS A 142 17.56 0.37 4.38
CA LYS A 142 17.85 0.16 5.81
C LYS A 142 18.94 1.14 6.27
N PRO A 143 18.70 1.95 7.32
CA PRO A 143 19.74 2.81 7.90
C PRO A 143 20.79 1.91 8.56
N GLY A 144 21.94 1.78 7.92
CA GLY A 144 23.05 0.97 8.45
C GLY A 144 24.23 0.81 7.52
N LYS A 145 24.13 1.20 6.24
CA LYS A 145 25.25 1.08 5.29
C LYS A 145 25.96 2.41 4.95
N GLU A 146 25.46 3.54 5.39
CA GLU A 146 26.15 4.83 5.15
C GLU A 146 27.41 5.04 6.01
N GLY A 147 27.58 4.30 7.10
CA GLY A 147 28.78 4.39 7.95
C GLY A 147 29.99 3.60 7.46
N ALA A 148 29.83 2.63 6.58
CA ALA A 148 30.93 1.76 6.16
C ALA A 148 31.86 2.38 5.09
N TRP A 149 31.39 3.35 4.32
CA TRP A 149 32.18 3.98 3.24
C TRP A 149 33.16 5.08 3.72
N HIS A 150 33.01 5.56 4.95
CA HIS A 150 33.92 6.57 5.52
C HIS A 150 35.04 5.99 6.39
N ALA A 151 35.01 4.69 6.69
CA ALA A 151 36.02 4.04 7.52
C ALA A 151 37.22 3.45 6.73
N GLU A 152 37.15 3.42 5.40
CA GLU A 152 38.20 2.82 4.55
C GLU A 152 38.91 3.82 3.62
N ARG A 153 39.11 5.05 4.08
CA ARG A 153 40.07 5.95 3.40
C ARG A 153 41.32 6.08 4.26
N PRO A 154 42.48 5.58 3.76
CA PRO A 154 43.77 5.77 4.40
C PRO A 154 44.23 7.23 4.43
#